data_7b4dc896fd22e6a736fa297e45adddcd
#
_entry.id   7b4dc896fd22e6a736fa297e45adddcd
#
_cell.length_a   1.000
_cell.length_b   1.000
_cell.length_c   1.000
_cell.angle_alpha   90.00
_cell.angle_beta   90.00
_cell.angle_gamma   90.00
#
_symmetry.space_group_name_H-M   'P 1'
#
loop_
_entity.id
_entity.type
_entity.pdbx_description
1 polymer ?
#
loop_
_entity_poly.entity_id
_entity_poly.type
_entity_poly.pdbx_seq_one_letter_code
_entity_poly.pdbx_strand_id
1 'polypeptide(L)'
;MISPPKPSNEKERLEALRNLLILDTPPEERFDRITQFASFEFDVPIALITLVDEERQWFKSLVGLDVCSTSRDISFCGHAILQDEILVVEDASKDERFF
;
A
#
# COMPACT_ATOMS: atom_id res chain seq x y z
N MET A 1 9.56 0.71 -14.81
CA MET A 1 9.20 0.09 -13.51
C MET A 1 9.04 -1.41 -13.66
N ILE A 2 9.57 -2.17 -12.71
CA ILE A 2 9.47 -3.63 -12.74
C ILE A 2 8.20 -4.04 -11.98
N SER A 3 7.37 -4.86 -12.62
CA SER A 3 6.16 -5.39 -11.99
C SER A 3 6.56 -6.33 -10.83
N PRO A 4 6.01 -6.15 -9.62
CA PRO A 4 6.38 -7.01 -8.51
C PRO A 4 5.88 -8.44 -8.71
N PRO A 5 6.71 -9.46 -8.44
CA PRO A 5 6.23 -10.84 -8.45
C PRO A 5 5.24 -11.07 -7.30
N LYS A 6 4.45 -12.12 -7.42
CA LYS A 6 3.56 -12.49 -6.34
C LYS A 6 4.33 -13.31 -5.30
N PRO A 7 4.07 -13.09 -3.99
CA PRO A 7 4.71 -13.90 -2.95
C PRO A 7 4.27 -15.36 -3.03
N SER A 8 5.08 -16.25 -2.48
CA SER A 8 4.80 -17.69 -2.49
C SER A 8 3.52 -18.06 -1.75
N ASN A 9 3.10 -17.23 -0.77
CA ASN A 9 1.89 -17.42 0.02
C ASN A 9 0.71 -16.57 -0.47
N GLU A 10 0.69 -16.20 -1.74
CA GLU A 10 -0.33 -15.29 -2.29
C GLU A 10 -1.76 -15.74 -2.00
N LYS A 11 -2.04 -17.02 -2.16
CA LYS A 11 -3.39 -17.55 -1.93
C LYS A 11 -3.85 -17.35 -0.49
N GLU A 12 -3.00 -17.74 0.45
CA GLU A 12 -3.26 -17.61 1.89
C GLU A 12 -3.38 -16.14 2.29
N ARG A 13 -2.53 -15.30 1.71
CA ARG A 13 -2.55 -13.86 1.94
C ARG A 13 -3.87 -13.24 1.49
N LEU A 14 -4.35 -13.60 0.30
CA LEU A 14 -5.62 -13.09 -0.22
C LEU A 14 -6.82 -13.58 0.59
N GLU A 15 -6.80 -14.83 1.04
CA GLU A 15 -7.85 -15.35 1.92
C GLU A 15 -7.92 -14.56 3.23
N ALA A 16 -6.76 -14.30 3.84
CA ALA A 16 -6.70 -13.51 5.07
C ALA A 16 -7.19 -12.08 4.84
N LEU A 17 -6.78 -11.46 3.74
CA LEU A 17 -7.21 -10.10 3.38
C LEU A 17 -8.74 -10.04 3.21
N ARG A 18 -9.31 -10.97 2.50
CA ARG A 18 -10.77 -11.00 2.24
C ARG A 18 -11.56 -11.25 3.51
N ASN A 19 -11.02 -12.03 4.44
CA ASN A 19 -11.65 -12.29 5.72
C ASN A 19 -11.68 -11.07 6.65
N LEU A 20 -10.85 -10.06 6.41
CA LEU A 20 -10.89 -8.81 7.17
C LEU A 20 -12.14 -7.97 6.86
N LEU A 21 -12.77 -8.18 5.71
CA LEU A 21 -13.97 -7.45 5.26
C LEU A 21 -13.78 -5.93 5.24
N ILE A 22 -12.58 -5.48 4.86
CA ILE A 22 -12.24 -4.05 4.82
C ILE A 22 -12.18 -3.50 3.40
N LEU A 23 -11.84 -4.34 2.40
CA LEU A 23 -11.79 -3.89 1.00
C LEU A 23 -13.14 -3.29 0.58
N ASP A 24 -13.05 -2.15 -0.13
CA ASP A 24 -14.21 -1.44 -0.67
C ASP A 24 -15.20 -0.95 0.40
N THR A 25 -14.73 -0.74 1.62
CA THR A 25 -15.53 -0.17 2.70
C THR A 25 -15.32 1.34 2.80
N PRO A 26 -16.27 2.08 3.43
CA PRO A 26 -16.13 3.53 3.59
C PRO A 26 -14.93 3.93 4.45
N PRO A 27 -14.47 5.19 4.36
CA PRO A 27 -13.46 5.70 5.27
C PRO A 27 -13.88 5.55 6.73
N GLU A 28 -12.89 5.33 7.61
CA GLU A 28 -13.11 5.20 9.04
C GLU A 28 -12.12 6.06 9.81
N GLU A 29 -12.61 6.77 10.81
CA GLU A 29 -11.77 7.66 11.62
C GLU A 29 -10.59 6.94 12.27
N ARG A 30 -10.75 5.70 12.70
CA ARG A 30 -9.69 4.95 13.35
C ARG A 30 -8.46 4.74 12.46
N PHE A 31 -8.65 4.66 11.13
CA PHE A 31 -7.57 4.57 10.17
C PHE A 31 -7.10 5.96 9.72
N ASP A 32 -8.04 6.88 9.49
CA ASP A 32 -7.70 8.24 9.05
C ASP A 32 -6.87 8.99 10.09
N ARG A 33 -7.10 8.72 11.37
CA ARG A 33 -6.30 9.28 12.45
C ARG A 33 -4.83 8.88 12.34
N ILE A 34 -4.57 7.64 11.93
CA ILE A 34 -3.21 7.14 11.77
C ILE A 34 -2.50 7.83 10.61
N THR A 35 -3.16 7.95 9.45
CA THR A 35 -2.55 8.60 8.28
C THR A 35 -2.33 10.08 8.52
N GLN A 36 -3.27 10.76 9.16
CA GLN A 36 -3.15 12.17 9.49
C GLN A 36 -2.01 12.41 10.49
N PHE A 37 -1.90 11.56 11.51
CA PHE A 37 -0.81 11.63 12.47
C PHE A 37 0.54 11.42 11.78
N ALA A 38 0.66 10.42 10.92
CA ALA A 38 1.89 10.12 10.21
C ALA A 38 2.31 11.28 9.31
N SER A 39 1.37 11.85 8.56
CA SER A 39 1.65 13.00 7.70
C SER A 39 2.16 14.19 8.48
N PHE A 40 1.55 14.48 9.62
CA PHE A 40 1.94 15.60 10.49
C PHE A 40 3.28 15.33 11.17
N GLU A 41 3.43 14.18 11.82
CA GLU A 41 4.60 13.86 12.64
C GLU A 41 5.89 13.76 11.81
N PHE A 42 5.79 13.18 10.63
CA PHE A 42 6.95 13.01 9.75
C PHE A 42 7.08 14.12 8.70
N ASP A 43 6.17 15.10 8.72
CA ASP A 43 6.15 16.23 7.78
C ASP A 43 6.25 15.74 6.33
N VAL A 44 5.38 14.80 5.98
CA VAL A 44 5.32 14.24 4.63
C VAL A 44 3.99 14.57 3.97
N PRO A 45 3.98 14.85 2.64
CA PRO A 45 2.75 15.23 1.95
C PRO A 45 1.80 14.06 1.71
N ILE A 46 2.29 12.82 1.75
CA ILE A 46 1.50 11.64 1.45
C ILE A 46 1.67 10.61 2.56
N ALA A 47 0.55 10.12 3.09
CA ALA A 47 0.52 9.01 4.03
C ALA A 47 -0.69 8.12 3.70
N LEU A 48 -0.49 6.81 3.65
CA LEU A 48 -1.49 5.86 3.19
C LEU A 48 -1.56 4.65 4.11
N ILE A 49 -2.77 4.08 4.24
CA ILE A 49 -2.95 2.71 4.69
C ILE A 49 -3.46 1.94 3.49
N THR A 50 -2.68 0.99 3.02
CA THR A 50 -2.89 0.30 1.76
C THR A 50 -3.12 -1.19 1.99
N LEU A 51 -4.09 -1.74 1.29
CA LEU A 51 -4.31 -3.19 1.22
C LEU A 51 -3.97 -3.63 -0.20
N VAL A 52 -3.11 -4.64 -0.33
CA VAL A 52 -2.69 -5.16 -1.63
C VAL A 52 -3.60 -6.32 -2.01
N ASP A 53 -4.53 -6.04 -2.89
CA ASP A 53 -5.47 -7.02 -3.45
C ASP A 53 -4.79 -7.79 -4.60
N GLU A 54 -5.53 -8.66 -5.28
CA GLU A 54 -4.99 -9.53 -6.33
C GLU A 54 -4.33 -8.75 -7.48
N GLU A 55 -4.96 -7.66 -7.93
CA GLU A 55 -4.47 -6.88 -9.06
C GLU A 55 -4.37 -5.38 -8.80
N ARG A 56 -4.70 -4.94 -7.58
CA ARG A 56 -4.70 -3.52 -7.22
C ARG A 56 -4.14 -3.32 -5.82
N GLN A 57 -3.61 -2.13 -5.57
CA GLN A 57 -3.47 -1.65 -4.20
C GLN A 57 -4.65 -0.72 -3.92
N TRP A 58 -5.34 -0.96 -2.83
CA TRP A 58 -6.53 -0.19 -2.44
C TRP A 58 -6.26 0.58 -1.16
N PHE A 59 -6.67 1.85 -1.14
CA PHE A 59 -6.37 2.74 -0.03
C PHE A 59 -7.53 2.80 0.96
N LYS A 60 -7.35 2.19 2.13
CA LYS A 60 -8.32 2.30 3.21
C LYS A 60 -8.32 3.70 3.82
N SER A 61 -7.15 4.32 3.88
CA SER A 61 -6.99 5.69 4.37
C SER A 61 -5.90 6.38 3.58
N LEU A 62 -6.08 7.67 3.28
CA LEU A 62 -5.13 8.40 2.47
C LEU A 62 -5.09 9.88 2.84
N VAL A 63 -3.88 10.44 2.79
CA VAL A 63 -3.61 11.87 2.87
C VAL A 63 -2.74 12.21 1.68
N GLY A 64 -3.09 13.27 0.95
CA GLY A 64 -2.26 13.79 -0.14
C GLY A 64 -2.45 13.14 -1.50
N LEU A 65 -3.36 12.17 -1.61
CA LEU A 65 -3.75 11.58 -2.88
C LEU A 65 -5.26 11.67 -3.07
N ASP A 66 -5.70 11.63 -4.33
CA ASP A 66 -7.09 11.82 -4.71
C ASP A 66 -7.62 10.62 -5.49
N VAL A 67 -6.98 9.47 -5.36
CA VAL A 67 -7.40 8.21 -6.00
C VAL A 67 -7.63 7.15 -4.92
N CYS A 68 -8.58 6.25 -5.15
CA CYS A 68 -8.91 5.21 -4.16
C CYS A 68 -8.15 3.91 -4.37
N SER A 69 -7.54 3.72 -5.54
CA SER A 69 -6.73 2.53 -5.83
C SER A 69 -5.82 2.77 -7.01
N THR A 70 -4.79 1.97 -7.13
CA THR A 70 -3.90 1.93 -8.30
C THR A 70 -3.58 0.49 -8.65
N SER A 71 -3.00 0.26 -9.84
CA SER A 71 -2.59 -1.07 -10.24
C SER A 71 -1.50 -1.60 -9.32
N ARG A 72 -1.61 -2.87 -8.96
CA ARG A 72 -0.57 -3.57 -8.19
C ARG A 72 0.76 -3.61 -8.94
N ASP A 73 0.72 -3.70 -10.26
CA ASP A 73 1.91 -3.82 -11.10
C ASP A 73 2.84 -2.61 -11.02
N ILE A 74 2.31 -1.45 -10.67
CA ILE A 74 3.10 -0.22 -10.57
C ILE A 74 3.20 0.26 -9.11
N SER A 75 3.00 -0.62 -8.13
CA SER A 75 2.94 -0.24 -6.72
C SER A 75 4.23 -0.52 -5.98
N PHE A 76 4.61 0.40 -5.08
CA PHE A 76 5.64 0.14 -4.07
C PHE A 76 5.21 -0.98 -3.12
N CYS A 77 3.94 -1.00 -2.76
CA CYS A 77 3.40 -1.97 -1.81
C CYS A 77 3.43 -3.39 -2.34
N GLY A 78 3.29 -3.58 -3.67
CA GLY A 78 3.44 -4.90 -4.28
C GLY A 78 4.84 -5.48 -4.06
N HIS A 79 5.86 -4.62 -4.04
CA HIS A 79 7.23 -5.04 -3.69
C HIS A 79 7.40 -5.18 -2.18
N ALA A 80 6.80 -4.29 -1.40
CA ALA A 80 6.96 -4.29 0.06
C ALA A 80 6.43 -5.57 0.72
N ILE A 81 5.34 -6.14 0.23
CA ILE A 81 4.76 -7.34 0.80
C ILE A 81 5.59 -8.62 0.56
N LEU A 82 6.65 -8.52 -0.24
CA LEU A 82 7.55 -9.66 -0.48
C LEU A 82 8.53 -9.89 0.67
N GLN A 83 8.60 -8.97 1.62
CA GLN A 83 9.53 -9.04 2.74
C GLN A 83 8.82 -8.66 4.05
N ASP A 84 9.40 -9.06 5.18
CA ASP A 84 8.84 -8.75 6.49
C ASP A 84 9.36 -7.43 7.05
N GLU A 85 10.51 -6.95 6.55
CA GLU A 85 11.09 -5.69 6.99
C GLU A 85 10.43 -4.50 6.28
N ILE A 86 10.63 -3.31 6.84
CA ILE A 86 10.20 -2.06 6.21
C ILE A 86 10.98 -1.87 4.91
N LEU A 87 10.26 -1.67 3.80
CA LEU A 87 10.86 -1.30 2.54
C LEU A 87 11.17 0.20 2.54
N VAL A 88 12.44 0.55 2.41
CA VAL A 88 12.87 1.94 2.30
C VAL A 88 13.39 2.17 0.88
N VAL A 89 12.82 3.17 0.20
CA VAL A 89 13.26 3.58 -1.14
C VAL A 89 13.73 5.03 -1.03
N GLU A 90 15.05 5.22 -1.00
CA GLU A 90 15.62 6.56 -0.81
C GLU A 90 15.38 7.47 -2.02
N ASP A 91 15.49 6.92 -3.21
CA ASP A 91 15.26 7.65 -4.46
C ASP A 91 14.72 6.68 -5.52
N ALA A 92 13.41 6.76 -5.78
CA ALA A 92 12.75 5.86 -6.72
C ALA A 92 13.30 5.99 -8.15
N SER A 93 13.80 7.15 -8.53
CA SER A 93 14.37 7.36 -9.85
C SER A 93 15.68 6.60 -10.06
N LYS A 94 16.33 6.16 -8.99
CA LYS A 94 17.58 5.41 -8.99
C LYS A 94 17.41 3.94 -8.62
N ASP A 95 16.19 3.52 -8.30
CA ASP A 95 15.89 2.15 -7.95
C ASP A 95 15.31 1.43 -9.16
N GLU A 96 15.97 0.35 -9.59
CA GLU A 96 15.58 -0.37 -10.80
C GLU A 96 14.15 -0.90 -10.78
N ARG A 97 13.58 -1.09 -9.59
CA ARG A 97 12.20 -1.59 -9.45
C ARG A 97 11.16 -0.53 -9.79
N PHE A 98 11.51 0.77 -9.71
CA PHE A 98 10.53 1.85 -9.71
C PHE A 98 10.73 2.92 -10.80
N PHE A 99 11.75 2.82 -11.61
CA PHE A 99 11.92 3.78 -12.71
C PHE A 99 11.66 3.17 -14.08
#